data_13c90f893f4f1191e907892f79a28173
#
_entry.id   13c90f893f4f1191e907892f79a28173
#
_cell.length_a   1.000
_cell.length_b   1.000
_cell.length_c   1.000
_cell.angle_alpha   90.00
_cell.angle_beta   90.00
_cell.angle_gamma   90.00
#
_symmetry.space_group_name_H-M   'P 1'
#
loop_
_entity.id
_entity.type
_entity.pdbx_description
1 polymer ?
#
loop_
_entity_poly.entity_id
_entity_poly.type
_entity_poly.pdbx_seq_one_letter_code
_entity_poly.pdbx_strand_id
1 'polypeptide(L)'
;MDSAFDGRLEWHSRHLLRTVRPEKSDRPADPGEAADCLAVDDHKRFNAPTVHRRKPDSYPEKGFSLTAIRATAVTAAACATVLAIASPSSAINSYNATPAPERTEVGALVATWDDDGNPATPDRVDWVCSGTMIDADTFLTAAHCTTDWPDNVRFHVSLSQDVQADLDAAAKKYPGDPAAQARAVAVQGTAHSHSDYPGPASDTHDISVVELPAAQLKSRWSFTPAALPTANQLAALGPKKLNSTDWVVAGYGTQQAVNGPGGHTHPGGGVRMKAPVSFNALNDAWVRLAMTAPQGNGGACYGDSGGPNFAVIGGKRILAATTVTGDSPCYATNVTYRLDTPGARAFLSPFVQLP
;
A
#
# COMPACT_ATOMS: atom_id res chain seq x y z
N MET A 1 -6.49 3.51 22.15
CA MET A 1 -5.38 2.68 21.61
C MET A 1 -5.11 3.03 20.15
N ASP A 2 -5.49 4.23 19.70
CA ASP A 2 -5.63 4.59 18.26
C ASP A 2 -4.62 5.63 17.74
N SER A 3 -3.50 5.86 18.43
CA SER A 3 -2.55 6.91 18.02
C SER A 3 -1.21 6.41 17.45
N ALA A 4 -0.99 5.11 17.37
CA ALA A 4 0.31 4.55 16.96
C ALA A 4 0.44 4.34 15.43
N PHE A 5 -0.65 4.35 14.67
CA PHE A 5 -0.65 4.01 13.25
C PHE A 5 -0.32 5.18 12.32
N ASP A 6 -0.58 6.41 12.76
CA ASP A 6 -0.52 7.62 11.92
C ASP A 6 0.92 8.10 11.62
N GLY A 7 1.86 7.82 12.51
CA GLY A 7 3.26 8.28 12.36
C GLY A 7 4.12 7.46 11.38
N ARG A 8 3.75 6.23 11.07
CA ARG A 8 4.58 5.28 10.30
C ARG A 8 4.47 5.47 8.80
N LEU A 9 3.27 5.72 8.30
CA LEU A 9 3.04 5.99 6.88
C LEU A 9 3.58 7.36 6.46
N GLU A 10 3.58 8.35 7.37
CA GLU A 10 4.17 9.66 7.10
C GLU A 10 5.70 9.62 6.92
N TRP A 11 6.41 8.67 7.55
CA TRP A 11 7.86 8.59 7.45
C TRP A 11 8.31 8.16 6.04
N HIS A 12 7.69 7.14 5.45
CA HIS A 12 7.97 6.74 4.08
C HIS A 12 7.58 7.81 3.05
N SER A 13 6.45 8.49 3.26
CA SER A 13 6.03 9.59 2.37
C SER A 13 6.97 10.80 2.42
N ARG A 14 7.56 11.11 3.57
CA ARG A 14 8.49 12.26 3.70
C ARG A 14 9.86 12.00 3.07
N HIS A 15 10.32 10.76 3.03
CA HIS A 15 11.58 10.42 2.39
C HIS A 15 11.46 10.41 0.86
N LEU A 16 10.38 9.90 0.30
CA LEU A 16 10.11 9.96 -1.14
C LEU A 16 10.02 11.40 -1.68
N LEU A 17 9.58 12.37 -0.86
CA LEU A 17 9.50 13.78 -1.24
C LEU A 17 10.83 14.54 -1.06
N ARG A 18 11.81 14.04 -0.29
CA ARG A 18 13.09 14.71 -0.09
C ARG A 18 14.11 14.51 -1.23
N THR A 19 13.96 13.49 -2.06
CA THR A 19 14.92 13.17 -3.12
C THR A 19 14.72 13.95 -4.42
N VAL A 20 13.69 14.81 -4.54
CA VAL A 20 13.49 15.66 -5.71
C VAL A 20 13.74 17.13 -5.33
N ARG A 21 15.01 17.51 -5.08
CA ARG A 21 15.44 18.92 -5.18
C ARG A 21 16.18 19.09 -6.50
N PRO A 22 15.80 20.04 -7.37
CA PRO A 22 16.60 20.36 -8.52
C PRO A 22 17.91 21.02 -8.07
N GLU A 23 19.01 20.49 -8.55
CA GLU A 23 20.34 21.08 -8.44
C GLU A 23 20.33 22.47 -9.08
N LYS A 24 20.69 23.51 -8.34
CA LYS A 24 20.91 24.85 -8.88
C LYS A 24 22.20 24.82 -9.69
N SER A 25 22.08 24.94 -11.01
CA SER A 25 23.23 25.21 -11.85
C SER A 25 23.65 26.67 -11.66
N ASP A 26 24.82 26.88 -11.09
CA ASP A 26 25.51 28.17 -11.08
C ASP A 26 26.01 28.47 -12.50
N ARG A 27 25.33 29.34 -13.23
CA ARG A 27 25.86 30.09 -14.35
C ARG A 27 25.66 31.57 -14.07
N PRO A 28 26.69 32.42 -14.28
CA PRO A 28 26.58 33.86 -14.08
C PRO A 28 25.68 34.49 -15.13
N ALA A 29 24.82 35.43 -14.66
CA ALA A 29 23.91 36.21 -15.50
C ALA A 29 24.63 37.27 -16.29
N ASP A 30 24.25 37.37 -17.57
CA ASP A 30 24.58 38.46 -18.47
C ASP A 30 23.55 39.60 -18.31
N PRO A 31 23.96 40.87 -18.22
CA PRO A 31 23.04 41.99 -17.97
C PRO A 31 22.57 42.62 -19.29
N GLY A 32 21.28 42.52 -19.56
CA GLY A 32 20.66 43.32 -20.63
C GLY A 32 19.34 42.78 -21.11
N GLU A 33 18.25 43.24 -20.52
CA GLU A 33 17.07 43.79 -21.20
C GLU A 33 15.95 44.01 -20.18
N ALA A 34 15.63 45.29 -20.01
CA ALA A 34 14.46 45.75 -19.28
C ALA A 34 13.28 45.85 -20.25
N ALA A 35 12.14 45.26 -19.87
CA ALA A 35 10.84 45.72 -20.43
C ALA A 35 9.72 45.37 -19.45
N ASP A 36 9.04 46.42 -19.05
CA ASP A 36 7.79 46.59 -18.33
C ASP A 36 6.75 45.46 -18.43
N CYS A 37 6.16 45.11 -17.29
CA CYS A 37 4.74 44.81 -17.21
C CYS A 37 4.14 45.15 -15.83
N LEU A 38 3.13 45.96 -15.91
CA LEU A 38 2.34 46.66 -14.92
C LEU A 38 1.76 45.81 -13.79
N ALA A 39 1.84 46.37 -12.58
CA ALA A 39 1.06 45.97 -11.40
C ALA A 39 -0.44 46.22 -11.64
N VAL A 40 -1.28 45.26 -11.30
CA VAL A 40 -2.71 45.48 -11.06
C VAL A 40 -3.01 45.03 -9.64
N ASP A 41 -3.25 46.05 -8.82
CA ASP A 41 -3.76 45.99 -7.46
C ASP A 41 -5.31 45.91 -7.58
N ASP A 42 -5.95 44.90 -7.00
CA ASP A 42 -7.41 44.95 -6.87
C ASP A 42 -7.85 44.29 -5.54
N HIS A 43 -7.88 45.15 -4.51
CA HIS A 43 -8.56 44.90 -3.25
C HIS A 43 -10.08 44.97 -3.44
N LYS A 44 -10.77 43.86 -3.53
CA LYS A 44 -12.23 43.79 -3.31
C LYS A 44 -12.54 43.03 -2.02
N ARG A 45 -12.93 43.82 -1.00
CA ARG A 45 -13.59 43.35 0.23
C ARG A 45 -14.99 42.88 -0.14
N PHE A 46 -15.31 41.63 0.14
CA PHE A 46 -16.69 41.15 0.15
C PHE A 46 -17.28 41.26 1.56
N ASN A 47 -18.31 42.08 1.71
CA ASN A 47 -19.14 42.20 2.90
C ASN A 47 -20.08 40.98 2.98
N ALA A 48 -20.05 40.30 4.14
CA ALA A 48 -21.00 39.25 4.48
C ALA A 48 -22.36 39.85 4.92
N PRO A 49 -23.52 39.30 4.49
CA PRO A 49 -24.81 39.76 4.96
C PRO A 49 -25.12 39.22 6.37
N THR A 50 -25.60 40.13 7.22
CA THR A 50 -26.06 39.87 8.58
C THR A 50 -27.35 39.06 8.56
N VAL A 51 -27.34 37.85 9.13
CA VAL A 51 -28.54 37.03 9.30
C VAL A 51 -29.20 37.37 10.62
N HIS A 52 -30.39 37.99 10.58
CA HIS A 52 -31.26 38.21 11.72
C HIS A 52 -31.81 36.88 12.26
N ARG A 53 -31.45 36.54 13.51
CA ARG A 53 -32.12 35.46 14.28
C ARG A 53 -33.54 35.90 14.63
N ARG A 54 -34.55 35.17 14.12
CA ARG A 54 -35.91 35.20 14.65
C ARG A 54 -36.02 34.21 15.81
N LYS A 55 -36.65 34.67 16.92
CA LYS A 55 -37.04 33.82 18.07
C LYS A 55 -38.19 32.92 17.62
N PRO A 56 -38.24 31.66 18.08
CA PRO A 56 -39.42 30.82 17.85
C PRO A 56 -40.54 31.16 18.83
N ASP A 57 -41.74 31.28 18.26
CA ASP A 57 -43.00 31.50 18.98
C ASP A 57 -43.41 30.26 19.77
N SER A 58 -43.99 30.54 20.95
CA SER A 58 -44.51 29.59 21.92
C SER A 58 -45.79 28.88 21.39
N TYR A 59 -45.82 27.56 21.43
CA TYR A 59 -47.04 26.75 21.26
C TYR A 59 -47.68 26.40 22.61
N PRO A 60 -49.04 26.36 22.73
CA PRO A 60 -49.69 26.12 23.97
C PRO A 60 -49.79 24.62 24.35
N GLU A 61 -49.54 24.35 25.61
CA GLU A 61 -49.75 23.03 26.21
C GLU A 61 -51.21 22.65 26.25
N LYS A 62 -51.58 21.53 25.65
CA LYS A 62 -52.85 20.86 25.92
C LYS A 62 -52.60 19.63 26.78
N GLY A 63 -53.05 19.72 28.01
CA GLY A 63 -53.05 18.63 28.95
C GLY A 63 -53.95 17.45 28.49
N PHE A 64 -53.41 16.25 28.60
CA PHE A 64 -54.18 14.99 28.52
C PHE A 64 -54.09 14.23 29.84
N SER A 65 -55.27 13.89 30.34
CA SER A 65 -55.53 13.18 31.57
C SER A 65 -55.02 11.73 31.56
N LEU A 66 -54.33 11.33 32.62
CA LEU A 66 -53.91 9.97 32.91
C LEU A 66 -55.10 9.09 33.32
N THR A 67 -55.40 8.10 32.50
CA THR A 67 -56.21 6.95 32.95
C THR A 67 -55.28 5.74 33.09
N ALA A 68 -55.13 5.27 34.31
CA ALA A 68 -54.31 4.15 34.67
C ALA A 68 -54.92 2.82 34.18
N ILE A 69 -54.19 2.13 33.31
CA ILE A 69 -54.44 0.71 33.02
C ILE A 69 -53.24 -0.08 33.59
N ARG A 70 -53.53 -0.90 34.61
CA ARG A 70 -52.61 -1.89 35.15
C ARG A 70 -52.49 -3.02 34.14
N ALA A 71 -51.33 -3.17 33.52
CA ALA A 71 -50.97 -4.37 32.77
C ALA A 71 -49.74 -4.98 33.44
N THR A 72 -49.85 -6.23 33.79
CA THR A 72 -48.85 -7.10 34.39
C THR A 72 -47.64 -7.24 33.49
N ALA A 73 -46.48 -6.86 34.00
CA ALA A 73 -45.20 -7.03 33.34
C ALA A 73 -44.77 -8.50 33.36
N VAL A 74 -44.68 -9.10 32.19
CA VAL A 74 -43.86 -10.30 31.95
C VAL A 74 -42.53 -9.80 31.42
N THR A 75 -41.49 -9.79 32.25
CA THR A 75 -40.13 -9.49 31.90
C THR A 75 -39.50 -10.68 31.16
N ALA A 76 -39.52 -10.67 29.84
CA ALA A 76 -38.64 -11.47 29.02
C ALA A 76 -37.34 -10.66 28.83
N ALA A 77 -36.32 -10.98 29.59
CA ALA A 77 -34.95 -10.46 29.38
C ALA A 77 -34.40 -11.11 28.11
N ALA A 78 -34.54 -10.46 26.97
CA ALA A 78 -33.82 -10.79 25.77
C ALA A 78 -32.39 -10.22 25.92
N CYS A 79 -31.43 -11.06 26.33
CA CYS A 79 -30.00 -10.79 26.15
C CYS A 79 -29.70 -10.75 24.63
N ALA A 80 -29.80 -9.58 24.04
CA ALA A 80 -29.18 -9.32 22.73
C ALA A 80 -27.67 -9.27 22.93
N THR A 81 -27.00 -10.42 22.78
CA THR A 81 -25.57 -10.47 22.52
C THR A 81 -25.37 -9.82 21.17
N VAL A 82 -24.96 -8.54 21.15
CA VAL A 82 -24.39 -7.89 19.99
C VAL A 82 -23.03 -8.58 19.79
N LEU A 83 -23.00 -9.58 18.93
CA LEU A 83 -21.75 -10.02 18.33
C LEU A 83 -21.25 -8.81 17.52
N ALA A 84 -20.27 -8.11 18.07
CA ALA A 84 -19.43 -7.22 17.28
C ALA A 84 -18.70 -8.13 16.26
N ILE A 85 -19.27 -8.23 15.07
CA ILE A 85 -18.57 -8.78 13.92
C ILE A 85 -17.47 -7.76 13.67
N ALA A 86 -16.25 -8.03 14.15
CA ALA A 86 -15.08 -7.33 13.73
C ALA A 86 -15.02 -7.50 12.20
N SER A 87 -15.29 -6.44 11.47
CA SER A 87 -15.10 -6.44 10.01
C SER A 87 -13.64 -6.80 9.78
N PRO A 88 -13.34 -7.80 8.94
CA PRO A 88 -11.95 -8.12 8.64
C PRO A 88 -11.28 -6.86 8.12
N SER A 89 -10.12 -6.55 8.67
CA SER A 89 -9.25 -5.49 8.16
C SER A 89 -8.97 -5.81 6.70
N SER A 90 -9.47 -5.00 5.76
CA SER A 90 -9.25 -5.21 4.34
C SER A 90 -7.97 -4.48 3.93
N ALA A 91 -7.05 -5.19 3.30
CA ALA A 91 -5.90 -4.63 2.60
C ALA A 91 -6.29 -4.37 1.13
N ILE A 92 -5.53 -3.54 0.41
CA ILE A 92 -5.92 -3.03 -0.91
C ILE A 92 -7.14 -2.10 -0.78
N ASN A 93 -7.34 -1.14 -1.67
CA ASN A 93 -8.49 -0.25 -1.54
C ASN A 93 -9.81 -1.07 -1.41
N SER A 94 -10.76 -0.56 -0.64
CA SER A 94 -11.98 -1.32 -0.29
C SER A 94 -12.92 -1.58 -1.48
N TYR A 95 -12.62 -0.99 -2.65
CA TYR A 95 -13.43 -1.14 -3.85
C TYR A 95 -13.08 -2.44 -4.58
N ASN A 96 -14.07 -3.30 -4.78
CA ASN A 96 -13.94 -4.57 -5.50
C ASN A 96 -12.78 -5.46 -5.03
N ALA A 97 -12.21 -5.21 -3.85
CA ALA A 97 -11.18 -6.03 -3.25
C ALA A 97 -11.78 -7.26 -2.58
N THR A 98 -11.08 -8.37 -2.66
CA THR A 98 -11.46 -9.64 -2.03
C THR A 98 -10.25 -10.30 -1.37
N PRO A 99 -10.44 -11.07 -0.28
CA PRO A 99 -9.36 -11.88 0.27
C PRO A 99 -8.75 -12.79 -0.80
N ALA A 100 -7.42 -13.01 -0.70
CA ALA A 100 -6.65 -13.75 -1.69
C ALA A 100 -5.92 -14.98 -1.10
N PRO A 101 -6.62 -15.91 -0.40
CA PRO A 101 -5.97 -17.07 0.20
C PRO A 101 -5.32 -18.01 -0.83
N GLU A 102 -5.79 -17.99 -2.06
CA GLU A 102 -5.23 -18.78 -3.17
C GLU A 102 -3.97 -18.16 -3.81
N ARG A 103 -3.58 -16.94 -3.41
CA ARG A 103 -2.35 -16.27 -3.85
C ARG A 103 -1.21 -16.57 -2.88
N THR A 104 -0.89 -17.83 -2.69
CA THR A 104 0.10 -18.28 -1.71
C THR A 104 1.52 -17.82 -2.02
N GLU A 105 1.79 -17.42 -3.26
CA GLU A 105 3.04 -16.80 -3.72
C GLU A 105 3.21 -15.35 -3.27
N VAL A 106 2.12 -14.65 -2.90
CA VAL A 106 2.17 -13.24 -2.49
C VAL A 106 2.44 -13.16 -1.00
N GLY A 107 3.42 -12.36 -0.61
CA GLY A 107 3.87 -12.22 0.77
C GLY A 107 3.96 -10.78 1.23
N ALA A 108 4.02 -10.60 2.55
CA ALA A 108 4.36 -9.35 3.20
C ALA A 108 5.87 -9.29 3.48
N LEU A 109 6.49 -8.15 3.18
CA LEU A 109 7.82 -7.80 3.67
C LEU A 109 7.67 -7.27 5.10
N VAL A 110 8.33 -7.93 6.05
CA VAL A 110 8.35 -7.56 7.46
C VAL A 110 9.75 -7.04 7.78
N ALA A 111 9.84 -5.91 8.45
CA ALA A 111 11.11 -5.35 8.90
C ALA A 111 11.19 -5.31 10.42
N THR A 112 12.40 -5.46 10.96
CA THR A 112 12.76 -5.08 12.33
C THR A 112 13.83 -4.02 12.25
N TRP A 113 13.70 -2.95 13.03
CA TRP A 113 14.65 -1.82 13.03
C TRP A 113 14.61 -1.05 14.33
N ASP A 114 15.70 -0.38 14.65
CA ASP A 114 15.78 0.62 15.69
C ASP A 114 15.34 1.97 15.08
N ASP A 115 14.25 2.55 15.57
CA ASP A 115 13.66 3.76 15.02
C ASP A 115 14.12 5.05 15.71
N ASP A 116 14.74 4.94 16.87
CA ASP A 116 15.17 6.10 17.67
C ASP A 116 16.68 6.11 17.99
N GLY A 117 17.43 5.07 17.63
CA GLY A 117 18.85 4.93 17.90
C GLY A 117 19.17 4.72 19.37
N ASN A 118 18.19 4.36 20.19
CA ASN A 118 18.34 4.20 21.64
C ASN A 118 18.30 2.72 22.02
N PRO A 119 19.44 2.12 22.35
CA PRO A 119 19.49 0.69 22.70
C PRO A 119 18.72 0.32 23.99
N ALA A 120 18.19 1.30 24.72
CA ALA A 120 17.37 1.07 25.90
C ALA A 120 15.88 0.89 25.56
N THR A 121 15.46 1.20 24.35
CA THR A 121 14.11 0.99 23.84
C THR A 121 14.09 -0.25 22.93
N PRO A 122 12.99 -1.03 22.92
CA PRO A 122 12.88 -2.14 21.99
C PRO A 122 12.84 -1.66 20.55
N ASP A 123 13.53 -2.38 19.65
CA ASP A 123 13.37 -2.23 18.20
C ASP A 123 11.90 -2.31 17.79
N ARG A 124 11.58 -1.84 16.61
CA ARG A 124 10.24 -2.03 16.00
C ARG A 124 10.20 -3.30 15.17
N VAL A 125 9.00 -3.84 15.02
CA VAL A 125 8.66 -4.87 14.04
C VAL A 125 7.32 -4.52 13.42
N ASP A 126 7.27 -4.53 12.09
CA ASP A 126 6.03 -4.31 11.33
C ASP A 126 6.13 -4.91 9.92
N TRP A 127 4.99 -5.13 9.26
CA TRP A 127 4.96 -5.31 7.83
C TRP A 127 5.06 -3.91 7.17
N VAL A 128 5.85 -3.82 6.12
CA VAL A 128 6.21 -2.52 5.52
C VAL A 128 5.87 -2.44 4.03
N CYS A 129 5.89 -3.58 3.35
CA CYS A 129 5.63 -3.70 1.91
C CYS A 129 5.05 -5.07 1.59
N SER A 130 4.69 -5.25 0.33
CA SER A 130 4.28 -6.51 -0.28
C SER A 130 5.34 -7.04 -1.23
N GLY A 131 5.17 -8.26 -1.72
CA GLY A 131 6.01 -8.84 -2.76
C GLY A 131 5.52 -10.22 -3.20
N THR A 132 6.37 -10.91 -3.97
CA THR A 132 5.98 -12.16 -4.63
C THR A 132 7.14 -13.15 -4.66
N MET A 133 6.90 -14.40 -4.28
CA MET A 133 7.85 -15.49 -4.51
C MET A 133 7.95 -15.76 -6.02
N ILE A 134 9.14 -15.59 -6.59
CA ILE A 134 9.43 -15.82 -8.01
C ILE A 134 10.27 -17.08 -8.24
N ASP A 135 10.83 -17.65 -7.16
CA ASP A 135 11.46 -18.95 -7.11
C ASP A 135 11.23 -19.57 -5.72
N ALA A 136 11.85 -20.72 -5.46
CA ALA A 136 11.72 -21.46 -4.20
C ALA A 136 12.25 -20.70 -2.95
N ASP A 137 13.10 -19.70 -3.16
CA ASP A 137 13.82 -18.95 -2.14
C ASP A 137 13.99 -17.45 -2.48
N THR A 138 13.47 -17.00 -3.61
CA THR A 138 13.60 -15.61 -4.08
C THR A 138 12.27 -14.88 -3.99
N PHE A 139 12.21 -13.85 -3.17
CA PHE A 139 11.06 -12.97 -2.98
C PHE A 139 11.33 -11.63 -3.66
N LEU A 140 10.54 -11.30 -4.68
CA LEU A 140 10.61 -10.04 -5.40
C LEU A 140 9.80 -8.95 -4.70
N THR A 141 10.39 -7.76 -4.56
CA THR A 141 9.74 -6.55 -4.02
C THR A 141 10.28 -5.29 -4.70
N ALA A 142 9.97 -4.10 -4.21
CA ALA A 142 10.49 -2.83 -4.71
C ALA A 142 11.78 -2.43 -3.97
N ALA A 143 12.68 -1.68 -4.64
CA ALA A 143 13.92 -1.22 -4.03
C ALA A 143 13.67 -0.21 -2.89
N HIS A 144 12.69 0.69 -3.04
CA HIS A 144 12.33 1.62 -1.96
C HIS A 144 11.84 0.94 -0.68
N CYS A 145 11.45 -0.33 -0.75
CA CYS A 145 11.09 -1.12 0.42
C CYS A 145 12.30 -1.62 1.22
N THR A 146 13.49 -1.65 0.61
CA THR A 146 14.70 -2.27 1.18
C THR A 146 15.89 -1.33 1.27
N THR A 147 15.74 -0.08 0.83
CA THR A 147 16.76 0.98 0.91
C THR A 147 16.38 2.07 1.88
N ASP A 148 17.34 2.93 2.27
CA ASP A 148 17.16 4.09 3.16
C ASP A 148 16.66 3.71 4.58
N TRP A 149 17.00 2.53 5.04
CA TRP A 149 16.76 2.06 6.40
C TRP A 149 17.98 2.27 7.30
N PRO A 150 17.81 2.28 8.64
CA PRO A 150 18.94 2.20 9.58
C PRO A 150 19.81 0.95 9.34
N ASP A 151 21.10 1.03 9.64
CA ASP A 151 22.08 -0.07 9.39
C ASP A 151 21.71 -1.39 10.09
N ASN A 152 20.92 -1.33 11.15
CA ASN A 152 20.50 -2.49 11.93
C ASN A 152 19.23 -3.16 11.42
N VAL A 153 18.60 -2.67 10.36
CA VAL A 153 17.39 -3.27 9.78
C VAL A 153 17.60 -4.75 9.45
N ARG A 154 16.57 -5.55 9.68
CA ARG A 154 16.50 -6.94 9.23
C ARG A 154 15.20 -7.16 8.49
N PHE A 155 15.29 -7.71 7.30
CA PHE A 155 14.13 -8.03 6.47
C PHE A 155 13.73 -9.49 6.64
N HIS A 156 12.42 -9.70 6.67
CA HIS A 156 11.80 -11.00 6.80
C HIS A 156 10.62 -11.07 5.81
N VAL A 157 10.24 -12.27 5.41
CA VAL A 157 9.07 -12.48 4.53
C VAL A 157 8.07 -13.40 5.22
N SER A 158 6.81 -12.99 5.22
CA SER A 158 5.67 -13.79 5.67
C SER A 158 4.74 -14.09 4.50
N LEU A 159 4.38 -15.36 4.32
CA LEU A 159 3.34 -15.77 3.37
C LEU A 159 2.00 -16.05 4.09
N SER A 160 1.80 -15.51 5.28
CA SER A 160 0.54 -15.60 6.01
C SER A 160 -0.58 -14.87 5.26
N GLN A 161 -1.82 -15.33 5.41
CA GLN A 161 -2.99 -14.63 4.89
C GLN A 161 -3.28 -13.33 5.67
N ASP A 162 -2.98 -13.32 6.97
CA ASP A 162 -3.20 -12.19 7.88
C ASP A 162 -1.96 -11.97 8.74
N VAL A 163 -1.00 -11.21 8.19
CA VAL A 163 0.27 -10.92 8.87
C VAL A 163 0.07 -9.98 10.06
N GLN A 164 -0.96 -9.11 10.01
CA GLN A 164 -1.26 -8.21 11.14
C GLN A 164 -1.72 -9.00 12.36
N ALA A 165 -2.67 -9.92 12.19
CA ALA A 165 -3.13 -10.75 13.28
C ALA A 165 -2.00 -11.63 13.86
N ASP A 166 -1.11 -12.14 13.01
CA ASP A 166 0.05 -12.92 13.44
C ASP A 166 1.06 -12.07 14.23
N LEU A 167 1.33 -10.84 13.81
CA LEU A 167 2.18 -9.87 14.53
C LEU A 167 1.55 -9.49 15.88
N ASP A 168 0.25 -9.24 15.94
CA ASP A 168 -0.47 -8.94 17.17
C ASP A 168 -0.42 -10.11 18.16
N ALA A 169 -0.52 -11.34 17.67
CA ALA A 169 -0.37 -12.54 18.48
C ALA A 169 1.08 -12.74 18.98
N ALA A 170 2.06 -12.48 18.10
CA ALA A 170 3.48 -12.55 18.44
C ALA A 170 3.87 -11.48 19.48
N ALA A 171 3.35 -10.25 19.37
CA ALA A 171 3.58 -9.19 20.33
C ALA A 171 3.09 -9.55 21.75
N LYS A 172 1.92 -10.22 21.83
CA LYS A 172 1.40 -10.73 23.11
C LYS A 172 2.26 -11.87 23.68
N LYS A 173 2.81 -12.72 22.81
CA LYS A 173 3.62 -13.88 23.22
C LYS A 173 5.05 -13.51 23.59
N TYR A 174 5.62 -12.52 22.91
CA TYR A 174 7.01 -12.08 23.05
C TYR A 174 7.05 -10.55 23.31
N PRO A 175 6.53 -10.08 24.47
CA PRO A 175 6.48 -8.65 24.74
C PRO A 175 7.91 -8.09 24.89
N GLY A 176 8.18 -6.99 24.15
CA GLY A 176 9.48 -6.32 24.19
C GLY A 176 10.62 -7.07 23.47
N ASP A 177 10.32 -8.11 22.67
CA ASP A 177 11.31 -8.82 21.84
C ASP A 177 10.88 -8.83 20.37
N PRO A 178 11.12 -7.74 19.63
CA PRO A 178 10.74 -7.62 18.21
C PRO A 178 11.38 -8.69 17.33
N ALA A 179 12.61 -9.11 17.64
CA ALA A 179 13.29 -10.17 16.90
C ALA A 179 12.59 -11.53 17.06
N ALA A 180 12.10 -11.85 18.26
CA ALA A 180 11.29 -13.06 18.47
C ALA A 180 9.92 -12.95 17.82
N GLN A 181 9.31 -11.78 17.84
CA GLN A 181 8.04 -11.49 17.14
C GLN A 181 8.19 -11.73 15.64
N ALA A 182 9.20 -11.13 15.01
CA ALA A 182 9.47 -11.32 13.59
C ALA A 182 9.72 -12.79 13.24
N ARG A 183 10.58 -13.48 14.00
CA ARG A 183 10.86 -14.92 13.78
C ARG A 183 9.63 -15.80 13.95
N ALA A 184 8.66 -15.40 14.77
CA ALA A 184 7.42 -16.15 14.95
C ALA A 184 6.54 -16.10 13.69
N VAL A 185 6.51 -14.98 12.97
CA VAL A 185 5.57 -14.72 11.88
C VAL A 185 6.19 -14.79 10.48
N ALA A 186 7.52 -14.66 10.36
CA ALA A 186 8.22 -14.51 9.10
C ALA A 186 9.55 -15.27 9.07
N VAL A 187 10.14 -15.41 7.91
CA VAL A 187 11.48 -15.97 7.67
C VAL A 187 12.42 -14.85 7.28
N GLN A 188 13.54 -14.73 8.01
CA GLN A 188 14.57 -13.72 7.73
C GLN A 188 15.30 -14.04 6.43
N GLY A 189 15.59 -13.00 5.62
CA GLY A 189 16.34 -13.09 4.39
C GLY A 189 17.35 -11.96 4.24
N THR A 190 18.04 -11.96 3.10
CA THR A 190 19.01 -10.94 2.69
C THR A 190 18.44 -10.17 1.51
N ALA A 191 18.31 -8.85 1.65
CA ALA A 191 17.80 -7.99 0.60
C ALA A 191 18.92 -7.57 -0.36
N HIS A 192 18.61 -7.55 -1.66
CA HIS A 192 19.46 -7.09 -2.75
C HIS A 192 18.67 -6.12 -3.60
N SER A 193 18.96 -4.82 -3.49
CA SER A 193 18.33 -3.77 -4.27
C SER A 193 19.15 -3.50 -5.54
N HIS A 194 18.48 -3.02 -6.60
CA HIS A 194 19.17 -2.62 -7.81
C HIS A 194 20.19 -1.50 -7.49
N SER A 195 21.44 -1.66 -7.96
CA SER A 195 22.55 -0.72 -7.64
C SER A 195 22.31 0.70 -8.13
N ASP A 196 21.52 0.87 -9.20
CA ASP A 196 21.23 2.17 -9.81
C ASP A 196 19.95 2.80 -9.25
N TYR A 197 19.35 2.23 -8.21
CA TYR A 197 18.25 2.86 -7.49
C TYR A 197 18.79 3.95 -6.52
N PRO A 198 18.16 5.15 -6.45
CA PRO A 198 17.09 5.63 -7.31
C PRO A 198 17.63 6.19 -8.62
N GLY A 199 17.20 5.61 -9.74
CA GLY A 199 17.49 6.10 -11.06
C GLY A 199 16.64 7.33 -11.46
N PRO A 200 16.75 7.79 -12.73
CA PRO A 200 15.93 8.89 -13.22
C PRO A 200 14.45 8.51 -13.29
N ALA A 201 13.55 9.49 -13.28
CA ALA A 201 12.09 9.26 -13.29
C ALA A 201 11.60 8.45 -14.52
N SER A 202 12.37 8.38 -15.60
CA SER A 202 12.08 7.54 -16.78
C SER A 202 12.27 6.05 -16.49
N ASP A 203 13.25 5.70 -15.64
CA ASP A 203 13.51 4.35 -15.13
C ASP A 203 14.19 4.46 -13.76
N THR A 204 13.43 4.29 -12.70
CA THR A 204 13.95 4.43 -11.34
C THR A 204 14.72 3.22 -10.85
N HIS A 205 14.72 2.12 -11.60
CA HIS A 205 15.29 0.83 -11.17
C HIS A 205 14.72 0.36 -9.80
N ASP A 206 13.43 0.63 -9.56
CA ASP A 206 12.79 0.34 -8.28
C ASP A 206 12.39 -1.14 -8.16
N ILE A 207 13.40 -1.97 -8.06
CA ILE A 207 13.31 -3.42 -7.97
C ILE A 207 14.33 -3.97 -6.97
N SER A 208 13.90 -4.90 -6.14
CA SER A 208 14.72 -5.59 -5.13
C SER A 208 14.28 -7.04 -5.00
N VAL A 209 15.18 -7.91 -4.56
CA VAL A 209 14.85 -9.26 -4.13
C VAL A 209 15.31 -9.49 -2.70
N VAL A 210 14.61 -10.40 -2.02
CA VAL A 210 15.04 -10.93 -0.71
C VAL A 210 15.30 -12.42 -0.89
N GLU A 211 16.57 -12.84 -0.73
CA GLU A 211 16.95 -14.25 -0.72
C GLU A 211 16.65 -14.86 0.65
N LEU A 212 16.00 -16.00 0.65
CA LEU A 212 15.44 -16.66 1.83
C LEU A 212 15.92 -18.10 1.95
N PRO A 213 16.10 -18.64 3.15
CA PRO A 213 16.42 -20.05 3.33
C PRO A 213 15.23 -20.95 2.92
N ALA A 214 15.28 -21.55 1.74
CA ALA A 214 14.21 -22.35 1.13
C ALA A 214 13.64 -23.44 2.08
N ALA A 215 14.50 -24.07 2.91
CA ALA A 215 14.07 -25.09 3.87
C ALA A 215 13.14 -24.51 4.94
N GLN A 216 13.38 -23.28 5.41
CA GLN A 216 12.54 -22.62 6.39
C GLN A 216 11.20 -22.21 5.78
N LEU A 217 11.18 -21.70 4.54
CA LEU A 217 9.96 -21.39 3.82
C LEU A 217 9.08 -22.63 3.68
N LYS A 218 9.63 -23.72 3.14
CA LYS A 218 8.92 -25.00 2.92
C LYS A 218 8.39 -25.63 4.22
N SER A 219 9.02 -25.35 5.36
CA SER A 219 8.54 -25.85 6.65
C SER A 219 7.31 -25.10 7.17
N ARG A 220 7.05 -23.88 6.65
CA ARG A 220 5.93 -23.01 7.09
C ARG A 220 4.82 -22.91 6.10
N TRP A 221 5.15 -22.80 4.80
CA TRP A 221 4.17 -22.50 3.75
C TRP A 221 4.35 -23.39 2.51
N SER A 222 3.24 -23.64 1.85
CA SER A 222 3.21 -24.25 0.51
C SER A 222 2.80 -23.18 -0.50
N PHE A 223 3.61 -22.96 -1.52
CA PHE A 223 3.34 -22.01 -2.59
C PHE A 223 3.91 -22.50 -3.92
N THR A 224 3.41 -21.94 -5.00
CA THR A 224 3.98 -22.10 -6.34
C THR A 224 4.51 -20.74 -6.78
N PRO A 225 5.80 -20.62 -7.12
CA PRO A 225 6.37 -19.36 -7.58
C PRO A 225 5.60 -18.75 -8.75
N ALA A 226 5.53 -17.43 -8.81
CA ALA A 226 4.89 -16.71 -9.91
C ALA A 226 5.69 -16.86 -11.20
N ALA A 227 4.99 -17.06 -12.32
CA ALA A 227 5.63 -17.07 -13.63
C ALA A 227 6.02 -15.66 -14.07
N LEU A 228 7.29 -15.47 -14.44
CA LEU A 228 7.83 -14.22 -14.97
C LEU A 228 7.53 -14.05 -16.47
N PRO A 229 7.51 -12.81 -16.99
CA PRO A 229 7.31 -12.55 -18.41
C PRO A 229 8.58 -12.89 -19.21
N THR A 230 8.39 -13.25 -20.48
CA THR A 230 9.49 -13.31 -21.44
C THR A 230 10.00 -11.92 -21.81
N ALA A 231 11.18 -11.81 -22.38
CA ALA A 231 11.77 -10.52 -22.76
C ALA A 231 10.85 -9.71 -23.67
N ASN A 232 10.60 -8.45 -23.33
CA ASN A 232 9.75 -7.51 -24.06
C ASN A 232 8.30 -8.00 -24.32
N GLN A 233 7.79 -8.93 -23.52
CA GLN A 233 6.47 -9.55 -23.74
C GLN A 233 5.33 -8.53 -23.76
N LEU A 234 5.34 -7.56 -22.86
CA LEU A 234 4.29 -6.54 -22.79
C LEU A 234 4.34 -5.60 -24.00
N ALA A 235 5.54 -5.19 -24.42
CA ALA A 235 5.72 -4.35 -25.60
C ALA A 235 5.27 -5.10 -26.88
N ALA A 236 5.57 -6.39 -27.00
CA ALA A 236 5.17 -7.21 -28.14
C ALA A 236 3.65 -7.41 -28.25
N LEU A 237 2.93 -7.45 -27.12
CA LEU A 237 1.46 -7.51 -27.10
C LEU A 237 0.82 -6.22 -27.60
N GLY A 238 1.43 -5.09 -27.28
CA GLY A 238 0.94 -3.76 -27.62
C GLY A 238 -0.32 -3.32 -26.84
N PRO A 239 -0.66 -2.02 -26.89
CA PRO A 239 -1.71 -1.43 -26.04
C PRO A 239 -3.10 -2.06 -26.24
N LYS A 240 -3.46 -2.40 -27.50
CA LYS A 240 -4.78 -3.00 -27.80
C LYS A 240 -4.99 -4.34 -27.09
N LYS A 241 -3.96 -5.20 -27.09
CA LYS A 241 -4.05 -6.51 -26.43
C LYS A 241 -3.97 -6.37 -24.93
N LEU A 242 -3.09 -5.51 -24.41
CA LEU A 242 -2.98 -5.23 -22.98
C LEU A 242 -4.27 -4.67 -22.38
N ASN A 243 -4.98 -3.82 -23.12
CA ASN A 243 -6.29 -3.28 -22.71
C ASN A 243 -7.40 -4.34 -22.67
N SER A 244 -7.26 -5.43 -23.41
CA SER A 244 -8.19 -6.57 -23.39
C SER A 244 -7.73 -7.74 -22.51
N THR A 245 -6.66 -7.53 -21.72
CA THR A 245 -6.10 -8.51 -20.81
C THR A 245 -6.67 -8.29 -19.42
N ASP A 246 -6.98 -9.36 -18.69
CA ASP A 246 -7.38 -9.30 -17.29
C ASP A 246 -6.16 -9.01 -16.43
N TRP A 247 -6.26 -7.95 -15.62
CA TRP A 247 -5.23 -7.55 -14.67
C TRP A 247 -5.72 -7.66 -13.25
N VAL A 248 -4.85 -8.13 -12.36
CA VAL A 248 -5.13 -8.26 -10.93
C VAL A 248 -3.92 -7.77 -10.14
N VAL A 249 -4.14 -6.84 -9.20
CA VAL A 249 -3.17 -6.48 -8.18
C VAL A 249 -3.43 -7.29 -6.92
N ALA A 250 -2.37 -7.64 -6.18
CA ALA A 250 -2.50 -8.26 -4.86
C ALA A 250 -1.44 -7.73 -3.89
N GLY A 251 -1.76 -7.73 -2.59
CA GLY A 251 -0.84 -7.27 -1.56
C GLY A 251 -1.48 -7.19 -0.18
N TYR A 252 -0.78 -6.50 0.73
CA TYR A 252 -1.13 -6.35 2.15
C TYR A 252 -1.36 -4.88 2.54
N GLY A 253 -1.37 -3.96 1.57
CA GLY A 253 -1.45 -2.54 1.81
C GLY A 253 -2.74 -2.08 2.47
N THR A 254 -2.80 -0.80 2.82
CA THR A 254 -3.96 -0.14 3.43
C THR A 254 -5.07 0.10 2.41
N GLN A 255 -6.23 0.53 2.89
CA GLN A 255 -7.33 1.01 2.06
C GLN A 255 -7.07 2.43 1.54
N GLN A 256 -7.91 2.88 0.63
CA GLN A 256 -7.91 4.27 0.15
C GLN A 256 -8.11 5.28 1.28
N ALA A 257 -7.80 6.55 0.97
CA ALA A 257 -7.98 7.64 1.90
C ALA A 257 -9.42 7.75 2.41
N VAL A 258 -9.56 7.91 3.72
CA VAL A 258 -10.81 8.24 4.40
C VAL A 258 -10.65 9.62 5.03
N ASN A 259 -11.59 10.52 4.74
CA ASN A 259 -11.58 11.87 5.28
C ASN A 259 -12.11 11.89 6.72
N GLY A 260 -11.37 12.49 7.63
CA GLY A 260 -11.73 12.67 9.01
C GLY A 260 -11.40 14.08 9.53
N PRO A 261 -11.76 14.41 10.77
CA PRO A 261 -11.47 15.72 11.38
C PRO A 261 -9.98 16.06 11.45
N GLY A 262 -9.09 15.06 11.41
CA GLY A 262 -7.63 15.20 11.44
C GLY A 262 -6.97 15.16 10.05
N GLY A 263 -7.74 15.11 8.96
CA GLY A 263 -7.21 14.93 7.61
C GLY A 263 -7.52 13.56 7.01
N HIS A 264 -6.68 13.12 6.06
CA HIS A 264 -6.82 11.80 5.43
C HIS A 264 -6.13 10.74 6.29
N THR A 265 -6.79 9.58 6.44
CA THR A 265 -6.20 8.36 6.99
C THR A 265 -6.35 7.22 5.98
N HIS A 266 -5.46 6.24 6.03
CA HIS A 266 -5.52 5.03 5.21
C HIS A 266 -5.70 3.82 6.13
N PRO A 267 -6.95 3.42 6.44
CA PRO A 267 -7.21 2.33 7.39
C PRO A 267 -6.89 0.96 6.81
N GLY A 268 -6.84 -0.05 7.66
CA GLY A 268 -6.65 -1.45 7.28
C GLY A 268 -5.21 -1.79 6.94
N GLY A 269 -5.02 -2.86 6.20
CA GLY A 269 -3.72 -3.43 5.85
C GLY A 269 -3.39 -4.70 6.63
N GLY A 270 -2.32 -5.39 6.20
CA GLY A 270 -1.81 -6.60 6.84
C GLY A 270 -2.56 -7.89 6.51
N VAL A 271 -3.64 -7.84 5.74
CA VAL A 271 -4.35 -9.01 5.22
C VAL A 271 -4.10 -9.14 3.73
N ARG A 272 -3.76 -10.34 3.24
CA ARG A 272 -3.56 -10.53 1.80
C ARG A 272 -4.87 -10.44 1.03
N MET A 273 -4.97 -9.42 0.17
CA MET A 273 -6.12 -9.14 -0.67
C MET A 273 -5.72 -9.10 -2.15
N LYS A 274 -6.72 -9.11 -3.04
CA LYS A 274 -6.56 -8.85 -4.47
C LYS A 274 -7.71 -8.01 -4.99
N ALA A 275 -7.46 -7.26 -6.07
CA ALA A 275 -8.48 -6.51 -6.77
C ALA A 275 -8.25 -6.52 -8.28
N PRO A 276 -9.30 -6.47 -9.11
CA PRO A 276 -9.16 -6.22 -10.53
C PRO A 276 -8.68 -4.78 -10.75
N VAL A 277 -7.86 -4.60 -11.78
CA VAL A 277 -7.38 -3.31 -12.26
C VAL A 277 -7.41 -3.32 -13.79
N SER A 278 -7.38 -2.16 -14.43
CA SER A 278 -7.41 -2.07 -15.89
C SER A 278 -6.12 -1.49 -16.44
N PHE A 279 -5.66 -1.97 -17.58
CA PHE A 279 -4.53 -1.37 -18.29
C PHE A 279 -4.86 0.08 -18.67
N ASN A 280 -3.90 0.97 -18.45
CA ASN A 280 -4.01 2.38 -18.83
C ASN A 280 -2.93 2.78 -19.84
N ALA A 281 -1.65 2.53 -19.51
CA ALA A 281 -0.53 2.90 -20.38
C ALA A 281 0.69 1.98 -20.17
N LEU A 282 1.50 1.86 -21.23
CA LEU A 282 2.80 1.21 -21.22
C LEU A 282 3.85 2.18 -21.77
N ASN A 283 4.97 2.30 -21.07
CA ASN A 283 6.18 2.95 -21.60
C ASN A 283 7.42 2.06 -21.33
N ASP A 284 8.62 2.60 -21.45
CA ASP A 284 9.85 1.79 -21.42
C ASP A 284 10.04 1.04 -20.09
N ALA A 285 9.81 1.70 -18.95
CA ALA A 285 10.00 1.11 -17.62
C ALA A 285 8.68 0.80 -16.90
N TRP A 286 7.55 1.37 -17.33
CA TRP A 286 6.34 1.43 -16.52
C TRP A 286 5.11 0.83 -17.18
N VAL A 287 4.32 0.13 -16.39
CA VAL A 287 2.88 -0.10 -16.65
C VAL A 287 2.10 0.80 -15.71
N ARG A 288 1.13 1.54 -16.26
CA ARG A 288 0.12 2.24 -15.48
C ARG A 288 -1.18 1.49 -15.54
N LEU A 289 -1.77 1.28 -14.37
CA LEU A 289 -3.03 0.58 -14.21
C LEU A 289 -4.05 1.51 -13.57
N ALA A 290 -5.28 1.49 -14.08
CA ALA A 290 -6.38 2.26 -13.54
C ALA A 290 -7.04 1.53 -12.37
N MET A 291 -7.31 2.27 -11.29
CA MET A 291 -7.96 1.78 -10.06
C MET A 291 -9.38 2.34 -9.90
N THR A 292 -10.00 2.78 -10.98
CA THR A 292 -11.26 3.52 -10.98
C THR A 292 -12.44 2.63 -10.58
N ALA A 293 -12.95 2.79 -9.38
CA ALA A 293 -14.03 1.97 -8.79
C ALA A 293 -15.30 1.87 -9.65
N PRO A 294 -15.82 2.95 -10.30
CA PRO A 294 -16.98 2.85 -11.19
C PRO A 294 -16.78 1.95 -12.42
N GLN A 295 -15.52 1.61 -12.77
CA GLN A 295 -15.19 0.67 -13.85
C GLN A 295 -15.07 -0.78 -13.36
N GLY A 296 -15.41 -1.06 -12.11
CA GLY A 296 -15.27 -2.37 -11.50
C GLY A 296 -13.86 -2.65 -10.98
N ASN A 297 -12.96 -1.66 -10.98
CA ASN A 297 -11.59 -1.80 -10.46
C ASN A 297 -11.54 -1.57 -8.96
N GLY A 298 -10.59 -2.23 -8.32
CA GLY A 298 -10.01 -1.83 -7.05
C GLY A 298 -8.61 -1.32 -7.28
N GLY A 299 -7.68 -1.48 -6.33
CA GLY A 299 -6.31 -1.06 -6.57
C GLY A 299 -5.40 -1.03 -5.36
N ALA A 300 -4.13 -0.77 -5.63
CA ALA A 300 -3.07 -0.70 -4.64
C ALA A 300 -3.12 0.58 -3.81
N CYS A 301 -2.60 0.51 -2.57
CA CYS A 301 -2.42 1.64 -1.68
C CYS A 301 -1.09 1.51 -0.90
N TYR A 302 -0.91 2.26 0.17
CA TYR A 302 0.32 2.22 0.99
C TYR A 302 0.53 0.83 1.58
N GLY A 303 1.74 0.28 1.39
CA GLY A 303 2.10 -1.07 1.81
C GLY A 303 1.89 -2.15 0.73
N ASP A 304 1.22 -1.84 -0.41
CA ASP A 304 1.19 -2.70 -1.59
C ASP A 304 2.45 -2.57 -2.46
N SER A 305 3.34 -1.64 -2.13
CA SER A 305 4.67 -1.47 -2.74
C SER A 305 5.41 -2.80 -2.86
N GLY A 306 6.01 -3.07 -4.02
CA GLY A 306 6.66 -4.35 -4.33
C GLY A 306 5.70 -5.50 -4.64
N GLY A 307 4.41 -5.34 -4.34
CA GLY A 307 3.37 -6.34 -4.63
C GLY A 307 3.12 -6.56 -6.11
N PRO A 308 2.55 -7.73 -6.46
CA PRO A 308 2.40 -8.16 -7.83
C PRO A 308 1.25 -7.47 -8.57
N ASN A 309 1.51 -7.22 -9.85
CA ASN A 309 0.48 -6.94 -10.85
C ASN A 309 0.49 -8.06 -11.87
N PHE A 310 -0.49 -8.94 -11.78
CA PHE A 310 -0.64 -10.08 -12.65
C PHE A 310 -1.44 -9.74 -13.90
N ALA A 311 -1.00 -10.27 -15.05
CA ALA A 311 -1.72 -10.21 -16.32
C ALA A 311 -2.03 -11.63 -16.80
N VAL A 312 -3.21 -11.87 -17.36
CA VAL A 312 -3.57 -13.17 -17.96
C VAL A 312 -3.20 -13.15 -19.44
N ILE A 313 -2.05 -13.71 -19.77
CA ILE A 313 -1.49 -13.72 -21.13
C ILE A 313 -1.50 -15.16 -21.66
N GLY A 314 -2.21 -15.38 -22.78
CA GLY A 314 -2.32 -16.74 -23.36
C GLY A 314 -2.92 -17.77 -22.41
N GLY A 315 -3.86 -17.36 -21.55
CA GLY A 315 -4.48 -18.22 -20.53
C GLY A 315 -3.60 -18.53 -19.32
N LYS A 316 -2.40 -17.95 -19.23
CA LYS A 316 -1.48 -18.07 -18.09
C LYS A 316 -1.42 -16.76 -17.32
N ARG A 317 -1.42 -16.85 -15.99
CA ARG A 317 -1.17 -15.69 -15.11
C ARG A 317 0.33 -15.44 -15.05
N ILE A 318 0.74 -14.24 -15.47
CA ILE A 318 2.12 -13.78 -15.52
C ILE A 318 2.28 -12.62 -14.53
N LEU A 319 3.31 -12.64 -13.73
CA LEU A 319 3.73 -11.50 -12.90
C LEU A 319 4.36 -10.45 -13.82
N ALA A 320 3.54 -9.51 -14.31
CA ALA A 320 3.94 -8.58 -15.35
C ALA A 320 4.75 -7.39 -14.82
N ALA A 321 4.43 -6.94 -13.60
CA ALA A 321 5.04 -5.76 -12.98
C ALA A 321 4.90 -5.78 -11.46
N THR A 322 5.71 -4.97 -10.76
CA THR A 322 5.63 -4.73 -9.31
C THR A 322 5.10 -3.33 -9.01
N THR A 323 4.28 -3.18 -7.98
CA THR A 323 3.75 -1.89 -7.54
C THR A 323 4.88 -1.01 -7.00
N VAL A 324 4.94 0.25 -7.46
CA VAL A 324 5.93 1.24 -7.02
C VAL A 324 5.28 2.44 -6.35
N THR A 325 4.33 3.07 -7.02
CA THR A 325 3.67 4.29 -6.54
C THR A 325 2.27 4.45 -7.15
N GLY A 326 1.56 5.49 -6.77
CA GLY A 326 0.22 5.78 -7.27
C GLY A 326 -0.22 7.18 -6.88
N ASP A 327 -1.50 7.46 -7.03
CA ASP A 327 -2.09 8.68 -6.49
C ASP A 327 -2.24 8.58 -4.96
N SER A 328 -1.91 9.65 -4.27
CA SER A 328 -1.91 9.72 -2.79
C SER A 328 -3.21 9.21 -2.13
N PRO A 329 -4.43 9.51 -2.64
CA PRO A 329 -5.65 8.98 -2.05
C PRO A 329 -5.97 7.52 -2.43
N CYS A 330 -5.19 6.87 -3.31
CA CYS A 330 -5.38 5.49 -3.79
C CYS A 330 -6.72 5.25 -4.52
N TYR A 331 -7.13 6.18 -5.38
CA TYR A 331 -8.40 6.12 -6.11
C TYR A 331 -8.28 5.89 -7.61
N ALA A 332 -7.17 6.27 -8.23
CA ALA A 332 -7.11 6.42 -9.67
C ALA A 332 -6.03 5.59 -10.36
N THR A 333 -4.80 5.65 -9.89
CA THR A 333 -3.66 5.15 -10.66
C THR A 333 -2.70 4.34 -9.82
N ASN A 334 -2.36 3.14 -10.29
CA ASN A 334 -1.23 2.34 -9.82
C ASN A 334 -0.10 2.41 -10.87
N VAL A 335 1.09 2.85 -10.48
CA VAL A 335 2.28 2.92 -11.31
C VAL A 335 3.18 1.75 -10.92
N THR A 336 3.50 0.91 -11.89
CA THR A 336 4.15 -0.37 -11.64
C THR A 336 5.39 -0.55 -12.51
N TYR A 337 6.46 -1.11 -11.93
CA TYR A 337 7.73 -1.35 -12.63
C TYR A 337 7.65 -2.64 -13.45
N ARG A 338 7.95 -2.56 -14.74
CA ARG A 338 7.89 -3.69 -15.69
C ARG A 338 8.98 -4.70 -15.41
N LEU A 339 8.62 -5.99 -15.50
CA LEU A 339 9.56 -7.11 -15.30
C LEU A 339 10.08 -7.74 -16.61
N ASP A 340 9.57 -7.31 -17.75
CA ASP A 340 9.96 -7.83 -19.08
C ASP A 340 11.05 -6.98 -19.77
N THR A 341 11.48 -5.88 -19.16
CA THR A 341 12.50 -4.96 -19.71
C THR A 341 13.91 -5.55 -19.59
N PRO A 342 14.85 -5.14 -20.46
CA PRO A 342 16.24 -5.58 -20.34
C PRO A 342 16.86 -5.27 -18.97
N GLY A 343 16.60 -4.09 -18.39
CA GLY A 343 17.11 -3.69 -17.06
C GLY A 343 16.59 -4.58 -15.93
N ALA A 344 15.28 -4.77 -15.83
CA ALA A 344 14.69 -5.64 -14.83
C ALA A 344 15.19 -7.10 -14.98
N ARG A 345 15.29 -7.60 -16.20
CA ARG A 345 15.76 -8.97 -16.47
C ARG A 345 17.25 -9.14 -16.15
N ALA A 346 18.08 -8.14 -16.44
CA ALA A 346 19.51 -8.16 -16.07
C ALA A 346 19.68 -8.24 -14.55
N PHE A 347 18.89 -7.45 -13.79
CA PHE A 347 18.88 -7.49 -12.34
C PHE A 347 18.43 -8.86 -11.80
N LEU A 348 17.35 -9.44 -12.36
CA LEU A 348 16.76 -10.69 -11.86
C LEU A 348 17.58 -11.94 -12.23
N SER A 349 18.34 -11.92 -13.31
CA SER A 349 19.03 -13.10 -13.86
C SER A 349 20.01 -13.82 -12.91
N PRO A 350 20.67 -13.15 -11.95
CA PRO A 350 21.49 -13.84 -10.93
C PRO A 350 20.68 -14.64 -9.91
N PHE A 351 19.41 -14.31 -9.71
CA PHE A 351 18.58 -14.82 -8.62
C PHE A 351 17.54 -15.86 -9.08
N VAL A 352 17.15 -15.84 -10.35
CA VAL A 352 16.11 -16.72 -10.88
C VAL A 352 16.35 -17.07 -12.35
N GLN A 353 15.95 -18.28 -12.76
CA GLN A 353 15.95 -18.65 -14.17
C GLN A 353 14.82 -17.91 -14.90
N LEU A 354 15.18 -17.05 -15.84
CA LEU A 354 14.25 -16.26 -16.63
C LEU A 354 13.76 -17.02 -17.86
N PRO A 355 12.45 -16.90 -18.23
CA PRO A 355 11.89 -17.51 -19.42
C PRO A 355 12.36 -16.82 -20.71
#